data_e1ae312c45069f68f2634886353b9c6a
#
_entry.id   e1ae312c45069f68f2634886353b9c6a
#
_cell.length_a   1.000
_cell.length_b   1.000
_cell.length_c   1.000
_cell.angle_alpha   90.00
_cell.angle_beta   90.00
_cell.angle_gamma   90.00
#
_symmetry.space_group_name_H-M   'P 1'
#
loop_
_entity.id
_entity.type
_entity.pdbx_description
1 polymer ?
#
loop_
_entity_poly.entity_id
_entity_poly.type
_entity_poly.pdbx_seq_one_letter_code
_entity_poly.pdbx_strand_id
1 'polypeptide(L)'
;MLNVLSALGLSSAAGLNAYLPLLIVGLLARFTDLVQLRPPWDALSSWWAIGILGALLIIEIVADKVPAVDTVNDVINTVIRPAAGAILFAANSGTLGEFHPVLALICGLVVAGGVHAVKATARPFITAGTGGMGNWLVSTIEDVIAFVTSLLAILVPILIALLILGVLAYLVRRLFRRARPATS
;
A
#
# COMPACT_ATOMS: atom_id res chain seq x y z
N MET A 1 3.61 14.18 -7.69
CA MET A 1 2.57 14.25 -6.61
C MET A 1 1.76 12.96 -6.48
N LEU A 2 1.23 12.38 -7.56
CA LEU A 2 0.42 11.16 -7.48
C LEU A 2 1.19 9.97 -6.87
N ASN A 3 2.48 9.82 -7.18
CA ASN A 3 3.30 8.74 -6.64
C ASN A 3 3.59 8.88 -5.13
N VAL A 4 3.64 10.11 -4.60
CA VAL A 4 3.79 10.33 -3.16
C VAL A 4 2.52 9.92 -2.41
N LEU A 5 1.34 10.20 -2.96
CA LEU A 5 0.07 9.73 -2.39
C LEU A 5 -0.02 8.21 -2.42
N SER A 6 0.40 7.57 -3.52
CA SER A 6 0.49 6.11 -3.59
C SER A 6 1.47 5.55 -2.55
N ALA A 7 2.65 6.17 -2.41
CA ALA A 7 3.65 5.78 -1.41
C ALA A 7 3.10 5.89 0.02
N LEU A 8 2.40 6.99 0.34
CA LEU A 8 1.75 7.19 1.64
C LEU A 8 0.65 6.14 1.89
N GLY A 9 -0.21 5.89 0.90
CA GLY A 9 -1.28 4.89 1.01
C GLY A 9 -0.75 3.48 1.23
N LEU A 10 0.24 3.06 0.43
CA LEU A 10 0.87 1.74 0.56
C LEU A 10 1.60 1.58 1.90
N SER A 11 2.32 2.61 2.35
CA SER A 11 2.99 2.59 3.65
C SER A 11 2.00 2.56 4.81
N SER A 12 0.87 3.27 4.70
CA SER A 12 -0.21 3.21 5.69
C SER A 12 -0.82 1.81 5.76
N ALA A 13 -1.08 1.18 4.61
CA ALA A 13 -1.56 -0.20 4.54
C ALA A 13 -0.57 -1.18 5.19
N ALA A 14 0.74 -0.98 4.97
CA ALA A 14 1.79 -1.80 5.59
C ALA A 14 1.81 -1.69 7.12
N GLY A 15 1.38 -0.57 7.69
CA GLY A 15 1.21 -0.42 9.13
C GLY A 15 0.09 -1.29 9.72
N LEU A 16 -0.90 -1.68 8.92
CA LEU A 16 -1.98 -2.59 9.32
C LEU A 16 -1.61 -4.06 9.09
N ASN A 17 -1.09 -4.39 7.89
CA ASN A 17 -0.60 -5.72 7.50
C ASN A 17 0.66 -5.54 6.64
N ALA A 18 1.79 -6.12 7.09
CA ALA A 18 3.09 -5.88 6.45
C ALA A 18 3.20 -6.52 5.06
N TYR A 19 2.74 -7.75 4.93
CA TYR A 19 3.01 -8.59 3.75
C TYR A 19 2.02 -8.36 2.63
N LEU A 20 0.79 -8.00 2.94
CA LEU A 20 -0.30 -7.84 1.98
C LEU A 20 -0.01 -6.75 0.94
N PRO A 21 0.34 -5.51 1.30
CA PRO A 21 0.67 -4.48 0.31
C PRO A 21 1.97 -4.77 -0.46
N LEU A 22 2.97 -5.40 0.17
CA LEU A 22 4.19 -5.85 -0.52
C LEU A 22 3.87 -6.90 -1.58
N LEU A 23 3.01 -7.86 -1.25
CA LEU A 23 2.58 -8.91 -2.16
C LEU A 23 1.77 -8.34 -3.33
N ILE A 24 0.84 -7.42 -3.07
CA ILE A 24 0.06 -6.74 -4.13
C ILE A 24 0.99 -6.00 -5.08
N VAL A 25 1.94 -5.22 -4.57
CA VAL A 25 2.92 -4.49 -5.39
C VAL A 25 3.77 -5.46 -6.20
N GLY A 26 4.29 -6.52 -5.58
CA GLY A 26 5.08 -7.56 -6.25
C GLY A 26 4.32 -8.27 -7.38
N LEU A 27 3.05 -8.64 -7.13
CA LEU A 27 2.19 -9.27 -8.13
C LEU A 27 1.85 -8.31 -9.27
N LEU A 28 1.46 -7.08 -8.97
CA LEU A 28 1.14 -6.09 -10.01
C LEU A 28 2.37 -5.73 -10.85
N ALA A 29 3.55 -5.60 -10.24
CA ALA A 29 4.79 -5.35 -10.97
C ALA A 29 5.20 -6.54 -11.85
N ARG A 30 4.81 -7.77 -11.49
CA ARG A 30 5.12 -8.97 -12.28
C ARG A 30 4.16 -9.22 -13.42
N PHE A 31 2.86 -9.02 -13.21
CA PHE A 31 1.83 -9.42 -14.16
C PHE A 31 1.22 -8.25 -14.94
N THR A 32 1.56 -7.01 -14.58
CA THR A 32 1.00 -5.81 -15.21
C THR A 32 2.08 -4.74 -15.38
N ASP A 33 1.82 -3.78 -16.26
CA ASP A 33 2.66 -2.58 -16.43
C ASP A 33 2.23 -1.42 -15.51
N LEU A 34 1.28 -1.66 -14.60
CA LEU A 34 0.75 -0.63 -13.71
C LEU A 34 1.76 -0.17 -12.66
N VAL A 35 2.64 -1.08 -12.23
CA VAL A 35 3.69 -0.83 -11.24
C VAL A 35 5.04 -1.19 -11.85
N GLN A 36 5.92 -0.21 -11.97
CA GLN A 36 7.28 -0.41 -12.46
C GLN A 36 8.26 -0.21 -11.33
N LEU A 37 8.87 -1.29 -10.88
CA LEU A 37 9.89 -1.27 -9.85
C LEU A 37 11.28 -1.15 -10.46
N ARG A 38 12.12 -0.29 -9.86
CA ARG A 38 13.52 -0.15 -10.24
C ARG A 38 14.42 -0.87 -9.23
N PRO A 39 15.62 -1.32 -9.63
CA PRO A 39 16.57 -1.87 -8.68
C PRO A 39 16.82 -0.92 -7.49
N PRO A 40 16.91 -1.47 -6.26
CA PRO A 40 16.88 -2.91 -5.92
C PRO A 40 15.46 -3.46 -5.67
N TRP A 41 14.40 -2.65 -5.82
CA TRP A 41 13.02 -2.99 -5.44
C TRP A 41 12.33 -3.97 -6.41
N ASP A 42 12.86 -4.12 -7.63
CA ASP A 42 12.41 -5.09 -8.63
C ASP A 42 12.49 -6.54 -8.12
N ALA A 43 13.31 -6.80 -7.10
CA ALA A 43 13.36 -8.08 -6.40
C ALA A 43 12.00 -8.50 -5.83
N LEU A 44 11.10 -7.55 -5.48
CA LEU A 44 9.76 -7.86 -4.98
C LEU A 44 8.89 -8.59 -6.03
N SER A 45 9.15 -8.40 -7.32
CA SER A 45 8.45 -9.08 -8.42
C SER A 45 8.99 -10.50 -8.71
N SER A 46 10.05 -10.94 -8.03
CA SER A 46 10.60 -12.29 -8.19
C SER A 46 9.66 -13.36 -7.62
N TRP A 47 9.66 -14.55 -8.23
CA TRP A 47 8.86 -15.68 -7.72
C TRP A 47 9.21 -16.07 -6.27
N TRP A 48 10.47 -15.94 -5.90
CA TRP A 48 10.93 -16.19 -4.54
C TRP A 48 10.33 -15.20 -3.55
N ALA A 49 10.38 -13.90 -3.87
CA ALA A 49 9.80 -12.87 -3.02
C ALA A 49 8.28 -13.04 -2.88
N ILE A 50 7.57 -13.26 -4.00
CA ILE A 50 6.12 -13.50 -4.01
C ILE A 50 5.77 -14.74 -3.17
N GLY A 51 6.51 -15.84 -3.34
CA GLY A 51 6.28 -17.07 -2.57
C GLY A 51 6.52 -16.89 -1.07
N ILE A 52 7.60 -16.21 -0.69
CA ILE A 52 7.92 -15.91 0.72
C ILE A 52 6.87 -14.96 1.31
N LEU A 53 6.54 -13.85 0.62
CA LEU A 53 5.54 -12.89 1.09
C LEU A 53 4.16 -13.54 1.22
N GLY A 54 3.77 -14.41 0.29
CA GLY A 54 2.53 -15.17 0.37
C GLY A 54 2.48 -16.11 1.57
N ALA A 55 3.56 -16.84 1.84
CA ALA A 55 3.66 -17.72 3.01
C ALA A 55 3.60 -16.91 4.32
N LEU A 56 4.34 -15.79 4.40
CA LEU A 56 4.35 -14.91 5.57
C LEU A 56 2.98 -14.24 5.79
N LEU A 57 2.28 -13.85 4.72
CA LEU A 57 0.91 -13.34 4.81
C LEU A 57 -0.05 -14.37 5.42
N ILE A 58 0.02 -15.63 5.00
CA ILE A 58 -0.81 -16.70 5.56
C ILE A 58 -0.50 -16.86 7.06
N ILE A 59 0.78 -16.86 7.42
CA ILE A 59 1.22 -16.96 8.82
C ILE A 59 0.68 -15.76 9.63
N GLU A 60 0.80 -14.53 9.12
CA GLU A 60 0.29 -13.31 9.79
C GLU A 60 -1.22 -13.40 10.01
N ILE A 61 -2.00 -13.75 8.96
CA ILE A 61 -3.45 -13.88 9.05
C ILE A 61 -3.87 -14.94 10.08
N VAL A 62 -3.17 -16.04 10.17
CA VAL A 62 -3.46 -17.11 11.15
C VAL A 62 -3.05 -16.70 12.55
N ALA A 63 -1.86 -16.12 12.70
CA ALA A 63 -1.30 -15.68 13.99
C ALA A 63 -2.18 -14.61 14.64
N ASP A 64 -2.66 -13.64 13.88
CA ASP A 64 -3.53 -12.55 14.36
C ASP A 64 -4.91 -13.04 14.87
N LYS A 65 -5.30 -14.28 14.56
CA LYS A 65 -6.58 -14.86 15.00
C LYS A 65 -6.51 -15.63 16.32
N VAL A 66 -5.30 -15.93 16.77
CA VAL A 66 -5.06 -16.66 18.03
C VAL A 66 -4.57 -15.67 19.09
N PRO A 67 -5.37 -15.33 20.13
CA PRO A 67 -5.06 -14.20 21.03
C PRO A 67 -3.68 -14.26 21.70
N ALA A 68 -3.19 -15.46 22.06
CA ALA A 68 -1.86 -15.63 22.67
C ALA A 68 -0.72 -15.41 21.65
N VAL A 69 -0.94 -15.83 20.39
CA VAL A 69 0.05 -15.69 19.30
C VAL A 69 0.04 -14.28 18.75
N ASP A 70 -1.13 -13.65 18.69
CA ASP A 70 -1.35 -12.29 18.26
C ASP A 70 -0.45 -11.28 19.00
N THR A 71 -0.35 -11.38 20.33
CA THR A 71 0.53 -10.52 21.13
C THR A 71 2.01 -10.67 20.74
N VAL A 72 2.47 -11.89 20.50
CA VAL A 72 3.85 -12.14 20.07
C VAL A 72 4.06 -11.62 18.64
N ASN A 73 3.07 -11.84 17.78
CA ASN A 73 3.10 -11.37 16.40
C ASN A 73 3.14 -9.83 16.33
N ASP A 74 2.40 -9.12 17.19
CA ASP A 74 2.45 -7.66 17.26
C ASP A 74 3.83 -7.13 17.68
N VAL A 75 4.53 -7.81 18.61
CA VAL A 75 5.90 -7.45 18.98
C VAL A 75 6.86 -7.59 17.79
N ILE A 76 6.78 -8.70 17.07
CA ILE A 76 7.60 -8.94 15.85
C ILE A 76 7.25 -7.88 14.78
N ASN A 77 5.98 -7.62 14.58
CA ASN A 77 5.46 -6.66 13.61
C ASN A 77 5.80 -5.20 13.96
N THR A 78 6.21 -4.89 15.19
CA THR A 78 6.75 -3.56 15.56
C THR A 78 7.98 -3.18 14.74
N VAL A 79 8.74 -4.17 14.24
CA VAL A 79 9.88 -3.94 13.36
C VAL A 79 9.51 -4.19 11.89
N ILE A 80 8.74 -5.25 11.61
CA ILE A 80 8.46 -5.68 10.24
C ILE A 80 7.55 -4.68 9.51
N ARG A 81 6.48 -4.17 10.14
CA ARG A 81 5.54 -3.23 9.50
C ARG A 81 6.17 -1.90 9.13
N PRO A 82 6.93 -1.22 10.01
CA PRO A 82 7.67 -0.03 9.60
C PRO A 82 8.68 -0.29 8.48
N ALA A 83 9.38 -1.43 8.52
CA ALA A 83 10.33 -1.81 7.46
C ALA A 83 9.61 -2.04 6.12
N ALA A 84 8.47 -2.74 6.12
CA ALA A 84 7.64 -2.92 4.93
C ALA A 84 7.17 -1.59 4.35
N GLY A 85 6.71 -0.67 5.21
CA GLY A 85 6.31 0.68 4.81
C GLY A 85 7.46 1.49 4.23
N ALA A 86 8.66 1.38 4.79
CA ALA A 86 9.86 2.01 4.27
C ALA A 86 10.19 1.51 2.85
N ILE A 87 10.17 0.20 2.64
CA ILE A 87 10.39 -0.44 1.33
C ILE A 87 9.36 0.06 0.31
N LEU A 88 8.06 0.04 0.66
CA LEU A 88 6.98 0.45 -0.24
C LEU A 88 7.05 1.93 -0.61
N PHE A 89 7.38 2.79 0.34
CA PHE A 89 7.54 4.21 0.06
C PHE A 89 8.74 4.45 -0.87
N ALA A 90 9.88 3.84 -0.58
CA ALA A 90 11.09 3.99 -1.40
C ALA A 90 10.91 3.39 -2.81
N ALA A 91 10.29 2.22 -2.92
CA ALA A 91 10.00 1.57 -4.19
C ALA A 91 9.11 2.42 -5.10
N ASN A 92 8.13 3.12 -4.50
CA ASN A 92 7.18 3.94 -5.26
C ASN A 92 7.71 5.35 -5.54
N SER A 93 8.54 5.92 -4.66
CA SER A 93 9.13 7.26 -4.85
C SER A 93 10.28 7.29 -5.84
N GLY A 94 10.95 6.16 -6.06
CA GLY A 94 12.11 6.04 -6.97
C GLY A 94 11.79 6.31 -8.45
N THR A 95 10.51 6.30 -8.84
CA THR A 95 10.08 6.64 -10.21
C THR A 95 10.10 8.14 -10.48
N LEU A 96 10.18 8.99 -9.45
CA LEU A 96 10.09 10.45 -9.58
C LEU A 96 11.45 11.16 -9.65
N GLY A 97 12.54 10.49 -9.29
CA GLY A 97 13.88 11.12 -9.23
C GLY A 97 14.01 12.29 -8.22
N GLU A 98 12.92 12.64 -7.52
CA GLU A 98 12.80 13.84 -6.70
C GLU A 98 13.06 13.59 -5.21
N PHE A 99 12.95 12.33 -4.75
CA PHE A 99 13.15 12.01 -3.34
C PHE A 99 14.51 11.36 -3.10
N HIS A 100 15.23 11.90 -2.13
CA HIS A 100 16.44 11.23 -1.64
C HIS A 100 16.04 9.86 -1.06
N PRO A 101 16.68 8.73 -1.46
CA PRO A 101 16.26 7.38 -1.05
C PRO A 101 16.14 7.20 0.46
N VAL A 102 17.04 7.80 1.22
CA VAL A 102 17.01 7.74 2.69
C VAL A 102 15.78 8.45 3.27
N LEU A 103 15.39 9.60 2.71
CA LEU A 103 14.18 10.31 3.14
C LEU A 103 12.92 9.49 2.81
N ALA A 104 12.89 8.84 1.66
CA ALA A 104 11.78 7.95 1.29
C ALA A 104 11.62 6.79 2.29
N LEU A 105 12.74 6.15 2.66
CA LEU A 105 12.73 5.09 3.69
C LEU A 105 12.23 5.62 5.04
N ILE A 106 12.72 6.79 5.49
CA ILE A 106 12.31 7.40 6.76
C ILE A 106 10.81 7.73 6.73
N CYS A 107 10.31 8.35 5.65
CA CYS A 107 8.88 8.67 5.52
C CYS A 107 8.02 7.41 5.61
N GLY A 108 8.35 6.36 4.87
CA GLY A 108 7.61 5.11 4.91
C GLY A 108 7.64 4.43 6.27
N LEU A 109 8.80 4.44 6.94
CA LEU A 109 8.98 3.91 8.29
C LEU A 109 8.09 4.65 9.30
N VAL A 110 8.09 5.99 9.26
CA VAL A 110 7.28 6.83 10.18
C VAL A 110 5.79 6.63 9.93
N VAL A 111 5.35 6.60 8.67
CA VAL A 111 3.94 6.40 8.33
C VAL A 111 3.45 5.03 8.77
N ALA A 112 4.12 3.95 8.38
CA ALA A 112 3.73 2.60 8.75
C ALA A 112 3.87 2.34 10.26
N GLY A 113 4.94 2.85 10.86
CA GLY A 113 5.17 2.76 12.31
C GLY A 113 4.10 3.50 13.11
N GLY A 114 3.67 4.67 12.65
CA GLY A 114 2.57 5.43 13.27
C GLY A 114 1.24 4.68 13.22
N VAL A 115 0.89 4.11 12.06
CA VAL A 115 -0.33 3.28 11.92
C VAL A 115 -0.25 2.04 12.80
N HIS A 116 0.90 1.34 12.81
CA HIS A 116 1.10 0.19 13.67
C HIS A 116 1.02 0.55 15.17
N ALA A 117 1.58 1.67 15.58
CA ALA A 117 1.51 2.12 16.97
C ALA A 117 0.06 2.36 17.44
N VAL A 118 -0.78 2.96 16.57
CA VAL A 118 -2.22 3.13 16.85
C VAL A 118 -2.90 1.76 16.99
N LYS A 119 -2.63 0.83 16.07
CA LYS A 119 -3.14 -0.54 16.15
C LYS A 119 -2.72 -1.23 17.44
N ALA A 120 -1.43 -1.24 17.75
CA ALA A 120 -0.87 -1.91 18.91
C ALA A 120 -1.40 -1.33 20.23
N THR A 121 -1.64 -0.02 20.30
CA THR A 121 -2.22 0.62 21.50
C THR A 121 -3.73 0.33 21.64
N ALA A 122 -4.47 0.15 20.55
CA ALA A 122 -5.90 -0.18 20.59
C ALA A 122 -6.16 -1.64 21.00
N ARG A 123 -5.28 -2.58 20.64
CA ARG A 123 -5.43 -4.03 20.87
C ARG A 123 -5.70 -4.43 22.31
N PRO A 124 -4.97 -3.97 23.34
CA PRO A 124 -5.25 -4.32 24.73
C PRO A 124 -6.66 -3.95 25.18
N PHE A 125 -7.18 -2.80 24.74
CA PHE A 125 -8.54 -2.36 25.08
C PHE A 125 -9.61 -3.24 24.43
N ILE A 126 -9.39 -3.66 23.18
CA ILE A 126 -10.29 -4.58 22.46
C ILE A 126 -10.29 -5.94 23.15
N THR A 127 -9.12 -6.48 23.48
CA THR A 127 -8.96 -7.76 24.17
C THR A 127 -9.64 -7.73 25.54
N ALA A 128 -9.42 -6.67 26.33
CA ALA A 128 -10.05 -6.52 27.66
C ALA A 128 -11.57 -6.37 27.57
N GLY A 129 -12.07 -5.61 26.59
CA GLY A 129 -13.51 -5.36 26.43
C GLY A 129 -14.30 -6.55 25.86
N THR A 130 -13.63 -7.48 25.14
CA THR A 130 -14.29 -8.61 24.46
C THR A 130 -13.84 -9.99 24.94
N GLY A 131 -12.98 -10.04 25.96
CA GLY A 131 -12.36 -11.32 26.39
C GLY A 131 -11.53 -11.98 25.29
N GLY A 132 -11.01 -11.20 24.32
CA GLY A 132 -10.20 -11.68 23.20
C GLY A 132 -11.01 -12.10 21.96
N MET A 133 -12.32 -12.28 22.06
CA MET A 133 -13.15 -12.69 20.92
C MET A 133 -13.23 -11.61 19.82
N GLY A 134 -13.10 -10.33 20.19
CA GLY A 134 -13.09 -9.21 19.24
C GLY A 134 -11.83 -9.12 18.39
N ASN A 135 -10.72 -9.70 18.83
CA ASN A 135 -9.44 -9.62 18.11
C ASN A 135 -9.54 -10.23 16.70
N TRP A 136 -10.21 -11.36 16.55
CA TRP A 136 -10.41 -11.99 15.24
C TRP A 136 -11.17 -11.08 14.26
N LEU A 137 -12.25 -10.44 14.74
CA LEU A 137 -13.06 -9.55 13.91
C LEU A 137 -12.26 -8.30 13.50
N VAL A 138 -11.59 -7.67 14.46
CA VAL A 138 -10.79 -6.47 14.22
C VAL A 138 -9.63 -6.77 13.26
N SER A 139 -8.90 -7.86 13.47
CA SER A 139 -7.83 -8.29 12.57
C SER A 139 -8.34 -8.50 11.13
N THR A 140 -9.50 -9.14 10.97
CA THR A 140 -10.08 -9.34 9.64
C THR A 140 -10.45 -8.00 8.97
N ILE A 141 -11.00 -7.05 9.73
CA ILE A 141 -11.31 -5.70 9.23
C ILE A 141 -10.01 -4.96 8.83
N GLU A 142 -8.97 -5.06 9.64
CA GLU A 142 -7.65 -4.47 9.36
C GLU A 142 -7.04 -5.02 8.05
N ASP A 143 -7.13 -6.34 7.83
CA ASP A 143 -6.66 -6.99 6.58
C ASP A 143 -7.46 -6.48 5.36
N VAL A 144 -8.79 -6.37 5.49
CA VAL A 144 -9.64 -5.81 4.43
C VAL A 144 -9.29 -4.35 4.15
N ILE A 145 -9.11 -3.54 5.20
CA ILE A 145 -8.70 -2.13 5.06
C ILE A 145 -7.32 -2.04 4.39
N ALA A 146 -6.36 -2.86 4.80
CA ALA A 146 -5.02 -2.89 4.20
C ALA A 146 -5.08 -3.28 2.71
N PHE A 147 -5.90 -4.27 2.35
CA PHE A 147 -6.12 -4.69 0.97
C PHE A 147 -6.73 -3.57 0.13
N VAL A 148 -7.86 -3.02 0.57
CA VAL A 148 -8.57 -1.94 -0.15
C VAL A 148 -7.68 -0.70 -0.27
N THR A 149 -7.01 -0.29 0.81
CA THR A 149 -6.11 0.87 0.80
C THR A 149 -4.95 0.66 -0.18
N SER A 150 -4.38 -0.55 -0.24
CA SER A 150 -3.29 -0.87 -1.18
C SER A 150 -3.76 -0.77 -2.64
N LEU A 151 -4.94 -1.30 -2.96
CA LEU A 151 -5.51 -1.19 -4.30
C LEU A 151 -5.83 0.27 -4.66
N LEU A 152 -6.48 1.00 -3.77
CA LEU A 152 -6.82 2.41 -4.00
C LEU A 152 -5.56 3.27 -4.16
N ALA A 153 -4.52 3.04 -3.38
CA ALA A 153 -3.25 3.75 -3.48
C ALA A 153 -2.60 3.61 -4.86
N ILE A 154 -2.82 2.48 -5.53
CA ILE A 154 -2.27 2.22 -6.88
C ILE A 154 -3.26 2.71 -7.97
N LEU A 155 -4.55 2.41 -7.82
CA LEU A 155 -5.55 2.65 -8.88
C LEU A 155 -6.03 4.09 -8.94
N VAL A 156 -6.21 4.78 -7.80
CA VAL A 156 -6.74 6.15 -7.76
C VAL A 156 -5.86 7.13 -8.55
N PRO A 157 -4.54 7.14 -8.43
CA PRO A 157 -3.68 8.00 -9.24
C PRO A 157 -3.84 7.76 -10.75
N ILE A 158 -4.01 6.50 -11.16
CA ILE A 158 -4.22 6.12 -12.56
C ILE A 158 -5.58 6.64 -13.05
N LEU A 159 -6.63 6.44 -12.26
CA LEU A 159 -7.97 6.92 -12.60
C LEU A 159 -8.03 8.45 -12.71
N ILE A 160 -7.36 9.18 -11.82
CA ILE A 160 -7.26 10.64 -11.87
C ILE A 160 -6.51 11.07 -13.14
N ALA A 161 -5.40 10.42 -13.48
CA ALA A 161 -4.65 10.73 -14.70
C ALA A 161 -5.49 10.50 -15.97
N LEU A 162 -6.23 9.39 -16.04
CA LEU A 162 -7.13 9.09 -17.15
C LEU A 162 -8.28 10.11 -17.26
N LEU A 163 -8.84 10.54 -16.12
CA LEU A 163 -9.87 11.57 -16.09
C LEU A 163 -9.34 12.89 -16.62
N ILE A 164 -8.18 13.34 -16.19
CA ILE A 164 -7.54 14.58 -16.67
C ILE A 164 -7.29 14.50 -18.18
N LEU A 165 -6.74 13.41 -18.67
CA LEU A 165 -6.50 13.19 -20.10
C LEU A 165 -7.81 13.22 -20.89
N GLY A 166 -8.87 12.59 -20.38
CA GLY A 166 -10.19 12.60 -21.00
C GLY A 166 -10.79 14.00 -21.09
N VAL A 167 -10.68 14.78 -20.00
CA VAL A 167 -11.14 16.18 -19.98
C VAL A 167 -10.34 17.04 -20.96
N LEU A 168 -9.01 16.91 -20.97
CA LEU A 168 -8.14 17.63 -21.92
C LEU A 168 -8.49 17.29 -23.37
N ALA A 169 -8.63 16.01 -23.70
CA ALA A 169 -9.03 15.56 -25.04
C ALA A 169 -10.39 16.10 -25.44
N TYR A 170 -11.35 16.13 -24.52
CA TYR A 170 -12.67 16.73 -24.75
C TYR A 170 -12.58 18.23 -25.05
N LEU A 171 -11.83 18.99 -24.23
CA LEU A 171 -11.64 20.43 -24.41
C LEU A 171 -10.95 20.76 -25.74
N VAL A 172 -9.91 20.02 -26.09
CA VAL A 172 -9.19 20.17 -27.36
C VAL A 172 -10.14 19.90 -28.55
N ARG A 173 -10.90 18.79 -28.52
CA ARG A 173 -11.92 18.51 -29.55
C ARG A 173 -12.97 19.61 -29.66
N ARG A 174 -13.42 20.16 -28.54
CA ARG A 174 -14.41 21.23 -28.50
C ARG A 174 -13.88 22.52 -29.15
N LEU A 175 -12.62 22.88 -28.85
CA LEU A 175 -11.94 24.03 -29.44
C LEU A 175 -11.78 23.87 -30.97
N PHE A 176 -11.32 22.73 -31.43
CA PHE A 176 -11.19 22.46 -32.89
C PHE A 176 -12.52 22.44 -33.61
N ARG A 177 -13.60 21.98 -32.97
CA ARG A 177 -14.95 22.02 -33.56
C ARG A 177 -15.48 23.46 -33.71
N ARG A 178 -15.13 24.35 -32.78
CA ARG A 178 -15.52 25.78 -32.87
C ARG A 178 -14.68 26.54 -33.86
N ALA A 179 -13.45 26.12 -34.15
CA ALA A 179 -12.54 26.75 -35.08
C ALA A 179 -12.79 26.38 -36.56
N ARG A 180 -13.69 25.43 -36.87
CA ARG A 180 -14.09 25.13 -38.24
C ARG A 180 -15.09 26.20 -38.69
N PRO A 181 -14.72 27.10 -39.66
CA PRO A 181 -15.69 28.05 -40.23
C PRO A 181 -16.79 27.25 -40.93
N ALA A 182 -18.03 27.70 -40.77
CA ALA A 182 -19.13 27.23 -41.58
C ALA A 182 -18.81 27.53 -43.05
N THR A 183 -18.42 26.51 -43.79
CA THR A 183 -18.35 26.60 -45.26
C THR A 183 -19.79 26.62 -45.75
N SER A 184 -20.25 27.81 -46.07
CA SER A 184 -21.45 28.07 -46.87
C SER A 184 -21.23 27.64 -48.30
#